data_2e5eb2cd264d3ceeec69c7e9f1bf7087
#
_entry.id   2e5eb2cd264d3ceeec69c7e9f1bf7087
#
_cell.length_a   1.000
_cell.length_b   1.000
_cell.length_c   1.000
_cell.angle_alpha   90.00
_cell.angle_beta   90.00
_cell.angle_gamma   90.00
#
_symmetry.space_group_name_H-M   'P 1'
#
loop_
_entity.id
_entity.type
_entity.pdbx_description
1 polymer ?
#
loop_
_entity_poly.entity_id
_entity_poly.type
_entity_poly.pdbx_seq_one_letter_code
_entity_poly.pdbx_strand_id
1 'polypeptide(L)'
;LNPISLYLRLKDTVNEIEPNVLHAHCPRSLYLMAFLPKKFIKIFTIHNYPNEFQIVLYGKIKGEIVILLDHIFTRWIKNGICCAPNIREDYLTNKGWDFKCIPNGSSMPVWKYNDDEKSKYRKEFGLKEGMKYFIFISRFSQEKNPDIIIHAFRLLDRSDIGLVMLGKGPMWDELKKQESTNIIMPGFSNRVYDYIIASDFYISASNTEGLANTLLESMSVGLPMLLSDIPSHRAVMN
;
A
#
# COMPACT_ATOMS: atom_id res chain seq x y z
N LEU A 1 -13.55 12.15 -14.68
CA LEU A 1 -15.01 12.17 -14.52
C LEU A 1 -15.40 13.33 -13.61
N ASN A 2 -16.46 14.08 -14.00
CA ASN A 2 -16.99 15.19 -13.20
C ASN A 2 -17.55 14.65 -11.87
N PRO A 3 -17.20 15.23 -10.70
CA PRO A 3 -17.70 14.79 -9.39
C PRO A 3 -19.22 14.71 -9.28
N ILE A 4 -19.95 15.63 -9.92
CA ILE A 4 -21.42 15.65 -9.95
C ILE A 4 -21.95 14.43 -10.69
N SER A 5 -21.40 14.10 -11.85
CA SER A 5 -21.80 12.91 -12.63
C SER A 5 -21.52 11.62 -11.86
N LEU A 6 -20.38 11.54 -11.14
CA LEU A 6 -20.07 10.40 -10.28
C LEU A 6 -21.06 10.27 -9.13
N TYR A 7 -21.42 11.37 -8.49
CA TYR A 7 -22.40 11.37 -7.41
C TYR A 7 -23.79 10.92 -7.90
N LEU A 8 -24.25 11.41 -9.04
CA LEU A 8 -25.56 11.02 -9.60
C LEU A 8 -25.59 9.52 -9.91
N ARG A 9 -24.56 9.00 -10.58
CA ARG A 9 -24.44 7.55 -10.86
C ARG A 9 -24.41 6.72 -9.57
N LEU A 10 -23.65 7.15 -8.56
CA LEU A 10 -23.61 6.47 -7.26
C LEU A 10 -25.01 6.48 -6.61
N LYS A 11 -25.71 7.62 -6.64
CA LYS A 11 -27.06 7.76 -6.09
C LYS A 11 -28.06 6.82 -6.79
N ASP A 12 -28.01 6.75 -8.12
CA ASP A 12 -28.88 5.87 -8.90
C ASP A 12 -28.61 4.40 -8.58
N THR A 13 -27.34 3.99 -8.55
CA THR A 13 -26.94 2.63 -8.17
C THR A 13 -27.36 2.27 -6.73
N VAL A 14 -27.21 3.18 -5.79
CA VAL A 14 -27.64 2.97 -4.39
C VAL A 14 -29.15 2.87 -4.26
N ASN A 15 -29.91 3.63 -5.06
CA ASN A 15 -31.36 3.53 -5.09
C ASN A 15 -31.84 2.23 -5.74
N GLU A 16 -31.14 1.72 -6.75
CA GLU A 16 -31.46 0.46 -7.43
C GLU A 16 -31.16 -0.76 -6.52
N ILE A 17 -30.01 -0.75 -5.83
CA ILE A 17 -29.57 -1.90 -5.00
C ILE A 17 -30.25 -1.89 -3.61
N GLU A 18 -30.66 -0.72 -3.11
CA GLU A 18 -31.21 -0.49 -1.77
C GLU A 18 -30.39 -1.15 -0.63
N PRO A 19 -29.07 -0.89 -0.53
CA PRO A 19 -28.24 -1.55 0.46
C PRO A 19 -28.56 -1.06 1.88
N ASN A 20 -28.38 -1.91 2.88
CA ASN A 20 -28.48 -1.53 4.29
C ASN A 20 -27.25 -0.74 4.76
N VAL A 21 -26.08 -1.07 4.21
CA VAL A 21 -24.79 -0.51 4.61
C VAL A 21 -24.03 -0.01 3.38
N LEU A 22 -23.47 1.18 3.48
CA LEU A 22 -22.54 1.75 2.52
C LEU A 22 -21.16 1.79 3.14
N HIS A 23 -20.20 1.10 2.53
CA HIS A 23 -18.83 1.06 3.01
C HIS A 23 -17.89 1.71 2.00
N ALA A 24 -17.30 2.84 2.38
CA ALA A 24 -16.34 3.56 1.56
C ALA A 24 -14.90 3.20 1.92
N HIS A 25 -14.07 3.10 0.89
CA HIS A 25 -12.61 3.04 0.97
C HIS A 25 -12.06 4.19 0.14
N CYS A 26 -11.03 4.86 0.58
CA CYS A 26 -10.41 6.04 0.00
C CYS A 26 -11.25 7.36 0.08
N PRO A 27 -10.58 8.52 0.11
CA PRO A 27 -11.22 9.83 0.32
C PRO A 27 -12.32 10.17 -0.68
N ARG A 28 -12.12 9.89 -1.98
CA ARG A 28 -13.13 10.23 -3.01
C ARG A 28 -14.48 9.55 -2.78
N SER A 29 -14.46 8.26 -2.41
CA SER A 29 -15.70 7.53 -2.12
C SER A 29 -16.33 8.00 -0.81
N LEU A 30 -15.53 8.37 0.19
CA LEU A 30 -15.98 8.99 1.43
C LEU A 30 -16.76 10.28 1.15
N TYR A 31 -16.19 11.19 0.34
CA TYR A 31 -16.84 12.46 0.01
C TYR A 31 -18.18 12.27 -0.69
N LEU A 32 -18.24 11.40 -1.70
CA LEU A 32 -19.47 11.10 -2.42
C LEU A 32 -20.52 10.45 -1.51
N MET A 33 -20.12 9.47 -0.70
CA MET A 33 -21.01 8.78 0.24
C MET A 33 -21.58 9.73 1.32
N ALA A 34 -20.83 10.74 1.73
CA ALA A 34 -21.25 11.68 2.76
C ALA A 34 -22.56 12.38 2.40
N PHE A 35 -22.77 12.72 1.12
CA PHE A 35 -23.96 13.42 0.62
C PHE A 35 -25.16 12.50 0.35
N LEU A 36 -25.01 11.18 0.42
CA LEU A 36 -26.14 10.26 0.28
C LEU A 36 -27.11 10.37 1.47
N PRO A 37 -28.38 9.94 1.33
CA PRO A 37 -29.39 10.02 2.39
C PRO A 37 -28.93 9.40 3.72
N LYS A 38 -29.39 9.96 4.83
CA LYS A 38 -29.08 9.48 6.20
C LYS A 38 -29.70 8.12 6.54
N LYS A 39 -30.61 7.62 5.74
CA LYS A 39 -31.25 6.31 5.95
C LYS A 39 -30.26 5.15 5.89
N PHE A 40 -29.13 5.32 5.19
CA PHE A 40 -28.10 4.28 5.07
C PHE A 40 -27.11 4.33 6.22
N ILE A 41 -26.72 3.17 6.72
CA ILE A 41 -25.56 3.04 7.62
C ILE A 41 -24.31 3.26 6.79
N LYS A 42 -23.51 4.27 7.14
CA LYS A 42 -22.29 4.65 6.42
C LYS A 42 -21.08 4.28 7.25
N ILE A 43 -20.15 3.53 6.66
CA ILE A 43 -18.88 3.12 7.24
C ILE A 43 -17.75 3.58 6.32
N PHE A 44 -16.62 3.96 6.89
CA PHE A 44 -15.42 4.34 6.14
C PHE A 44 -14.18 3.66 6.72
N THR A 45 -13.45 2.89 5.88
CA THR A 45 -12.12 2.40 6.26
C THR A 45 -11.07 3.47 5.98
N ILE A 46 -10.36 3.85 7.03
CA ILE A 46 -9.28 4.84 7.01
C ILE A 46 -7.97 4.09 6.75
N HIS A 47 -7.43 4.27 5.54
CA HIS A 47 -6.20 3.60 5.10
C HIS A 47 -4.93 4.38 5.41
N ASN A 48 -5.02 5.70 5.59
CA ASN A 48 -3.90 6.58 5.94
C ASN A 48 -4.40 7.73 6.79
N TYR A 49 -3.54 8.26 7.66
CA TYR A 49 -3.74 9.56 8.27
C TYR A 49 -3.31 10.65 7.27
N PRO A 50 -4.18 11.63 6.96
CA PRO A 50 -3.81 12.73 6.07
C PRO A 50 -2.77 13.62 6.75
N ASN A 51 -1.58 13.71 6.16
CA ASN A 51 -0.42 14.39 6.72
C ASN A 51 0.28 15.29 5.69
N GLU A 52 1.43 15.83 6.05
CA GLU A 52 2.25 16.72 5.22
C GLU A 52 2.62 16.12 3.86
N PHE A 53 2.57 14.79 3.71
CA PHE A 53 2.84 14.13 2.44
C PHE A 53 1.83 14.53 1.35
N GLN A 54 0.59 14.89 1.72
CA GLN A 54 -0.38 15.45 0.79
C GLN A 54 0.09 16.80 0.21
N ILE A 55 0.84 17.57 1.00
CA ILE A 55 1.46 18.84 0.55
C ILE A 55 2.56 18.56 -0.46
N VAL A 56 3.35 17.51 -0.25
CA VAL A 56 4.41 17.11 -1.21
C VAL A 56 3.80 16.66 -2.53
N LEU A 57 2.70 15.87 -2.50
CA LEU A 57 2.05 15.34 -3.70
C LEU A 57 1.29 16.39 -4.52
N TYR A 58 0.60 17.32 -3.86
CA TYR A 58 -0.36 18.23 -4.52
C TYR A 58 0.07 19.69 -4.51
N GLY A 59 1.20 20.01 -3.87
CA GLY A 59 1.62 21.37 -3.55
C GLY A 59 0.91 21.94 -2.33
N LYS A 60 1.45 23.03 -1.75
CA LYS A 60 1.02 23.56 -0.44
C LYS A 60 -0.49 23.79 -0.35
N ILE A 61 -1.04 24.63 -1.21
CA ILE A 61 -2.45 25.04 -1.12
C ILE A 61 -3.40 23.86 -1.32
N LYS A 62 -3.18 23.07 -2.38
CA LYS A 62 -4.03 21.91 -2.69
C LYS A 62 -3.89 20.81 -1.62
N GLY A 63 -2.69 20.57 -1.14
CA GLY A 63 -2.42 19.58 -0.08
C GLY A 63 -3.13 19.93 1.22
N GLU A 64 -3.07 21.19 1.66
CA GLU A 64 -3.79 21.68 2.85
C GLU A 64 -5.32 21.53 2.69
N ILE A 65 -5.86 21.83 1.50
CA ILE A 65 -7.29 21.64 1.21
C ILE A 65 -7.67 20.15 1.29
N VAL A 66 -6.86 19.26 0.73
CA VAL A 66 -7.09 17.80 0.79
C VAL A 66 -7.09 17.34 2.24
N ILE A 67 -6.10 17.73 3.05
CA ILE A 67 -6.02 17.39 4.47
C ILE A 67 -7.27 17.86 5.22
N LEU A 68 -7.69 19.11 4.97
CA LEU A 68 -8.88 19.69 5.60
C LEU A 68 -10.15 18.91 5.23
N LEU A 69 -10.34 18.63 3.95
CA LEU A 69 -11.50 17.87 3.46
C LEU A 69 -11.53 16.44 4.03
N ASP A 70 -10.39 15.75 4.06
CA ASP A 70 -10.29 14.41 4.63
C ASP A 70 -10.71 14.42 6.11
N HIS A 71 -10.25 15.40 6.90
CA HIS A 71 -10.66 15.52 8.30
C HIS A 71 -12.16 15.83 8.45
N ILE A 72 -12.69 16.78 7.67
CA ILE A 72 -14.13 17.14 7.74
C ILE A 72 -14.99 15.92 7.43
N PHE A 73 -14.75 15.24 6.33
CA PHE A 73 -15.58 14.12 5.88
C PHE A 73 -15.41 12.87 6.76
N THR A 74 -14.18 12.59 7.22
CA THR A 74 -13.92 11.53 8.19
C THR A 74 -14.71 11.75 9.48
N ARG A 75 -14.74 12.99 10.00
CA ARG A 75 -15.50 13.34 11.20
C ARG A 75 -17.01 13.29 10.96
N TRP A 76 -17.46 13.65 9.76
CA TRP A 76 -18.88 13.69 9.41
C TRP A 76 -19.52 12.29 9.40
N ILE A 77 -18.81 11.28 8.89
CA ILE A 77 -19.34 9.91 8.79
C ILE A 77 -19.43 9.23 10.17
N LYS A 78 -18.63 9.59 11.15
CA LYS A 78 -18.60 9.06 12.54
C LYS A 78 -18.21 7.58 12.69
N ASN A 79 -18.53 6.71 11.72
CA ASN A 79 -18.23 5.29 11.74
C ASN A 79 -16.92 5.01 10.94
N GLY A 80 -15.85 5.71 11.30
CA GLY A 80 -14.51 5.45 10.78
C GLY A 80 -13.91 4.21 11.44
N ILE A 81 -13.20 3.39 10.65
CA ILE A 81 -12.45 2.23 11.11
C ILE A 81 -11.02 2.37 10.58
N CYS A 82 -10.04 2.43 11.46
CA CYS A 82 -8.64 2.47 11.07
C CYS A 82 -8.15 1.08 10.68
N CYS A 83 -7.46 0.96 9.56
CA CYS A 83 -6.88 -0.31 9.11
C CYS A 83 -5.53 -0.64 9.75
N ALA A 84 -5.02 0.22 10.64
CA ALA A 84 -3.77 0.02 11.36
C ALA A 84 -3.77 0.77 12.71
N PRO A 85 -3.06 0.23 13.73
CA PRO A 85 -2.98 0.86 15.06
C PRO A 85 -2.38 2.26 15.03
N ASN A 86 -1.32 2.48 14.25
CA ASN A 86 -0.67 3.78 14.11
C ASN A 86 -1.62 4.86 13.58
N ILE A 87 -2.52 4.53 12.64
CA ILE A 87 -3.51 5.48 12.12
C ILE A 87 -4.50 5.89 13.22
N ARG A 88 -4.95 4.93 14.05
CA ARG A 88 -5.80 5.22 15.20
C ARG A 88 -5.09 6.15 16.19
N GLU A 89 -3.83 5.87 16.48
CA GLU A 89 -3.00 6.67 17.37
C GLU A 89 -2.81 8.09 16.85
N ASP A 90 -2.55 8.25 15.56
CA ASP A 90 -2.45 9.56 14.90
C ASP A 90 -3.74 10.37 15.05
N TYR A 91 -4.93 9.77 14.85
CA TYR A 91 -6.19 10.47 15.04
C TYR A 91 -6.47 10.78 16.51
N LEU A 92 -6.17 9.87 17.41
CA LEU A 92 -6.34 10.06 18.85
C LEU A 92 -5.45 11.20 19.35
N THR A 93 -4.17 11.18 18.99
CA THR A 93 -3.17 12.16 19.44
C THR A 93 -3.40 13.54 18.82
N ASN A 94 -3.62 13.61 17.52
CA ASN A 94 -3.69 14.90 16.81
C ASN A 94 -5.07 15.53 16.79
N LYS A 95 -6.15 14.75 17.00
CA LYS A 95 -7.55 15.23 16.90
C LYS A 95 -8.43 14.86 18.11
N GLY A 96 -7.95 14.02 19.01
CA GLY A 96 -8.77 13.48 20.09
C GLY A 96 -9.89 12.54 19.59
N TRP A 97 -9.75 11.94 18.40
CA TRP A 97 -10.74 11.05 17.80
C TRP A 97 -10.31 9.60 17.96
N ASP A 98 -11.03 8.85 18.78
CA ASP A 98 -10.79 7.44 19.02
C ASP A 98 -11.65 6.57 18.10
N PHE A 99 -11.10 6.17 16.95
CA PHE A 99 -11.73 5.24 16.02
C PHE A 99 -11.46 3.80 16.41
N LYS A 100 -12.37 2.89 16.05
CA LYS A 100 -12.10 1.46 16.11
C LYS A 100 -10.97 1.11 15.16
N CYS A 101 -10.11 0.16 15.55
CA CYS A 101 -9.07 -0.37 14.70
C CYS A 101 -9.37 -1.83 14.34
N ILE A 102 -9.41 -2.13 13.06
CA ILE A 102 -9.46 -3.49 12.51
C ILE A 102 -8.30 -3.57 11.53
N PRO A 103 -7.16 -4.12 11.94
CA PRO A 103 -5.97 -4.19 11.09
C PRO A 103 -6.25 -4.96 9.79
N ASN A 104 -5.58 -4.54 8.70
CA ASN A 104 -5.55 -5.33 7.49
C ASN A 104 -5.00 -6.72 7.79
N GLY A 105 -5.50 -7.71 7.07
CA GLY A 105 -4.99 -9.08 7.07
C GLY A 105 -4.43 -9.47 5.71
N SER A 106 -3.70 -10.57 5.66
CA SER A 106 -3.30 -11.20 4.41
C SER A 106 -4.23 -12.37 4.10
N SER A 107 -4.65 -12.50 2.84
CA SER A 107 -5.35 -13.68 2.34
C SER A 107 -4.39 -14.80 1.92
N MET A 108 -3.08 -14.52 1.94
CA MET A 108 -2.06 -15.49 1.59
C MET A 108 -2.00 -16.60 2.65
N PRO A 109 -1.94 -17.88 2.24
CA PRO A 109 -1.75 -18.97 3.19
C PRO A 109 -0.38 -18.85 3.86
N VAL A 110 -0.28 -19.33 5.10
CA VAL A 110 1.03 -19.50 5.74
C VAL A 110 1.80 -20.55 4.94
N TRP A 111 2.87 -20.10 4.31
CA TRP A 111 3.69 -20.97 3.49
C TRP A 111 4.71 -21.71 4.36
N LYS A 112 4.83 -23.03 4.12
CA LYS A 112 5.92 -23.82 4.69
C LYS A 112 7.06 -23.83 3.70
N TYR A 113 8.25 -23.46 4.15
CA TYR A 113 9.45 -23.42 3.33
C TYR A 113 9.62 -24.72 2.53
N ASN A 114 9.80 -24.57 1.21
CA ASN A 114 9.97 -25.68 0.28
C ASN A 114 10.99 -25.26 -0.80
N ASP A 115 12.16 -25.86 -0.76
CA ASP A 115 13.27 -25.57 -1.69
C ASP A 115 12.90 -25.86 -3.15
N ASP A 116 12.14 -26.93 -3.39
CA ASP A 116 11.76 -27.33 -4.75
C ASP A 116 10.81 -26.30 -5.37
N GLU A 117 9.87 -25.79 -4.58
CA GLU A 117 8.94 -24.76 -5.02
C GLU A 117 9.65 -23.43 -5.27
N LYS A 118 10.55 -23.03 -4.40
CA LYS A 118 11.41 -21.85 -4.56
C LYS A 118 12.27 -21.94 -5.81
N SER A 119 12.96 -23.05 -6.01
CA SER A 119 13.79 -23.29 -7.21
C SER A 119 12.95 -23.32 -8.48
N LYS A 120 11.76 -23.91 -8.45
CA LYS A 120 10.81 -23.89 -9.57
C LYS A 120 10.48 -22.45 -9.98
N TYR A 121 10.07 -21.60 -9.02
CA TYR A 121 9.71 -20.22 -9.35
C TYR A 121 10.92 -19.39 -9.76
N ARG A 122 12.11 -19.61 -9.18
CA ARG A 122 13.35 -18.98 -9.62
C ARG A 122 13.64 -19.26 -11.09
N LYS A 123 13.59 -20.52 -11.47
CA LYS A 123 13.80 -20.95 -12.86
C LYS A 123 12.79 -20.33 -13.81
N GLU A 124 11.51 -20.31 -13.41
CA GLU A 124 10.42 -19.73 -14.22
C GLU A 124 10.57 -18.23 -14.43
N PHE A 125 11.04 -17.51 -13.40
CA PHE A 125 11.23 -16.05 -13.46
C PHE A 125 12.63 -15.63 -13.93
N GLY A 126 13.49 -16.58 -14.30
CA GLY A 126 14.86 -16.31 -14.75
C GLY A 126 15.78 -15.79 -13.63
N LEU A 127 15.46 -16.08 -12.37
CA LEU A 127 16.30 -15.75 -11.23
C LEU A 127 17.41 -16.79 -11.09
N LYS A 128 18.65 -16.30 -10.89
CA LYS A 128 19.82 -17.19 -10.82
C LYS A 128 19.85 -17.95 -9.50
N GLU A 129 20.12 -19.24 -9.57
CA GLU A 129 20.41 -20.03 -8.37
C GLU A 129 21.70 -19.56 -7.68
N GLY A 130 21.76 -19.69 -6.37
CA GLY A 130 22.91 -19.25 -5.55
C GLY A 130 22.94 -17.75 -5.24
N MET A 131 22.14 -16.91 -5.91
CA MET A 131 21.98 -15.50 -5.55
C MET A 131 20.93 -15.31 -4.44
N LYS A 132 21.12 -14.25 -3.65
CA LYS A 132 20.11 -13.78 -2.67
C LYS A 132 19.28 -12.65 -3.27
N TYR A 133 17.96 -12.83 -3.32
CA TYR A 133 17.06 -11.85 -3.90
C TYR A 133 16.26 -11.10 -2.85
N PHE A 134 16.34 -9.77 -2.93
CA PHE A 134 15.40 -8.87 -2.27
C PHE A 134 14.20 -8.62 -3.19
N ILE A 135 13.01 -8.55 -2.62
CA ILE A 135 11.81 -8.21 -3.36
C ILE A 135 11.20 -6.90 -2.84
N PHE A 136 10.96 -5.99 -3.77
CA PHE A 136 10.17 -4.76 -3.58
C PHE A 136 8.84 -4.93 -4.32
N ILE A 137 7.71 -4.71 -3.64
CA ILE A 137 6.37 -4.86 -4.21
C ILE A 137 5.57 -3.62 -3.85
N SER A 138 5.45 -2.69 -4.78
CA SER A 138 4.67 -1.47 -4.54
C SER A 138 4.38 -0.70 -5.82
N ARG A 139 3.60 0.38 -5.68
CA ARG A 139 3.47 1.39 -6.71
C ARG A 139 4.80 2.14 -6.85
N PHE A 140 5.26 2.38 -8.08
CA PHE A 140 6.46 3.16 -8.37
C PHE A 140 6.13 4.66 -8.29
N SER A 141 6.15 5.20 -7.08
CA SER A 141 5.79 6.58 -6.75
C SER A 141 6.70 7.14 -5.64
N GLN A 142 6.78 8.46 -5.53
CA GLN A 142 7.72 9.13 -4.62
C GLN A 142 7.60 8.68 -3.16
N GLU A 143 6.37 8.41 -2.69
CA GLU A 143 6.15 7.95 -1.31
C GLU A 143 6.71 6.56 -1.02
N LYS A 144 6.99 5.76 -2.06
CA LYS A 144 7.52 4.40 -1.95
C LYS A 144 9.04 4.33 -2.15
N ASN A 145 9.66 5.41 -2.63
CA ASN A 145 11.10 5.55 -2.85
C ASN A 145 11.77 4.37 -3.60
N PRO A 146 11.22 3.91 -4.73
CA PRO A 146 11.84 2.81 -5.48
C PRO A 146 13.23 3.17 -6.03
N ASP A 147 13.47 4.44 -6.31
CA ASP A 147 14.75 5.00 -6.75
C ASP A 147 15.86 4.87 -5.71
N ILE A 148 15.54 5.10 -4.43
CA ILE A 148 16.49 4.94 -3.31
C ILE A 148 16.93 3.46 -3.22
N ILE A 149 16.01 2.52 -3.39
CA ILE A 149 16.32 1.09 -3.37
C ILE A 149 17.27 0.73 -4.53
N ILE A 150 16.94 1.15 -5.75
CA ILE A 150 17.79 0.92 -6.93
C ILE A 150 19.19 1.51 -6.72
N HIS A 151 19.25 2.76 -6.22
CA HIS A 151 20.52 3.43 -5.95
C HIS A 151 21.36 2.65 -4.93
N ALA A 152 20.77 2.20 -3.84
CA ALA A 152 21.45 1.39 -2.82
C ALA A 152 22.01 0.08 -3.41
N PHE A 153 21.26 -0.63 -4.26
CA PHE A 153 21.71 -1.86 -4.90
C PHE A 153 22.86 -1.63 -5.89
N ARG A 154 22.90 -0.47 -6.55
CA ARG A 154 24.04 -0.09 -7.41
C ARG A 154 25.30 0.22 -6.61
N LEU A 155 25.15 0.85 -5.43
CA LEU A 155 26.29 1.12 -4.55
C LEU A 155 26.87 -0.14 -3.90
N LEU A 156 26.04 -1.19 -3.70
CA LEU A 156 26.51 -2.45 -3.15
C LEU A 156 27.50 -3.16 -4.05
N ASP A 157 27.38 -3.00 -5.38
CA ASP A 157 28.24 -3.61 -6.41
C ASP A 157 28.56 -5.11 -6.16
N ARG A 158 27.54 -5.88 -5.78
CA ARG A 158 27.66 -7.29 -5.43
C ARG A 158 26.97 -8.16 -6.47
N SER A 159 27.68 -9.18 -6.94
CA SER A 159 27.18 -10.12 -7.96
C SER A 159 26.35 -11.28 -7.39
N ASP A 160 26.37 -11.49 -6.07
CA ASP A 160 25.62 -12.54 -5.35
C ASP A 160 24.27 -12.06 -4.79
N ILE A 161 23.94 -10.75 -4.97
CA ILE A 161 22.69 -10.14 -4.51
C ILE A 161 21.92 -9.59 -5.69
N GLY A 162 20.62 -9.88 -5.74
CA GLY A 162 19.70 -9.36 -6.75
C GLY A 162 18.49 -8.63 -6.14
N LEU A 163 17.84 -7.81 -6.95
CA LEU A 163 16.63 -7.07 -6.61
C LEU A 163 15.53 -7.40 -7.62
N VAL A 164 14.38 -7.83 -7.14
CA VAL A 164 13.16 -7.98 -7.94
C VAL A 164 12.19 -6.87 -7.54
N MET A 165 11.71 -6.10 -8.51
CA MET A 165 10.82 -4.98 -8.27
C MET A 165 9.49 -5.16 -9.01
N LEU A 166 8.43 -5.47 -8.27
CA LEU A 166 7.09 -5.65 -8.80
C LEU A 166 6.24 -4.39 -8.64
N GLY A 167 5.52 -4.05 -9.68
CA GLY A 167 4.57 -2.95 -9.72
C GLY A 167 4.79 -2.01 -10.89
N LYS A 168 3.98 -0.98 -10.95
CA LYS A 168 4.06 0.14 -11.89
C LYS A 168 3.62 1.42 -11.20
N GLY A 169 3.88 2.57 -11.82
CA GLY A 169 3.47 3.85 -11.26
C GLY A 169 4.07 5.02 -12.04
N PRO A 170 3.94 6.25 -11.54
CA PRO A 170 4.43 7.46 -12.23
C PRO A 170 5.93 7.45 -12.53
N MET A 171 6.74 6.77 -11.70
CA MET A 171 8.21 6.69 -11.88
C MET A 171 8.64 5.48 -12.73
N TRP A 172 7.71 4.67 -13.24
CA TRP A 172 8.01 3.42 -13.92
C TRP A 172 8.91 3.59 -15.15
N ASP A 173 8.54 4.48 -16.08
CA ASP A 173 9.23 4.60 -17.37
C ASP A 173 10.68 5.08 -17.21
N GLU A 174 10.95 5.88 -16.20
CA GLU A 174 12.29 6.35 -15.86
C GLU A 174 13.11 5.22 -15.19
N LEU A 175 12.54 4.59 -14.18
CA LEU A 175 13.24 3.58 -13.39
C LEU A 175 13.46 2.27 -14.14
N LYS A 176 12.55 1.90 -15.05
CA LYS A 176 12.70 0.71 -15.90
C LYS A 176 13.99 0.75 -16.75
N LYS A 177 14.46 1.94 -17.11
CA LYS A 177 15.74 2.11 -17.79
C LYS A 177 16.96 1.70 -16.96
N GLN A 178 16.76 1.53 -15.67
CA GLN A 178 17.78 1.13 -14.70
C GLN A 178 17.84 -0.38 -14.45
N GLU A 179 17.01 -1.15 -15.13
CA GLU A 179 17.07 -2.61 -15.11
C GLU A 179 18.44 -3.14 -15.53
N SER A 180 18.88 -4.21 -14.91
CA SER A 180 20.20 -4.82 -15.16
C SER A 180 20.15 -6.31 -14.85
N THR A 181 21.27 -7.01 -14.95
CA THR A 181 21.35 -8.44 -14.69
C THR A 181 21.03 -8.83 -13.24
N ASN A 182 21.16 -7.91 -12.29
CA ASN A 182 20.85 -8.09 -10.87
C ASN A 182 19.69 -7.21 -10.37
N ILE A 183 19.13 -6.35 -11.20
CA ILE A 183 17.91 -5.56 -10.90
C ILE A 183 16.86 -5.91 -11.94
N ILE A 184 15.86 -6.70 -11.53
CA ILE A 184 14.86 -7.30 -12.40
C ILE A 184 13.52 -6.61 -12.16
N MET A 185 12.93 -6.07 -13.20
CA MET A 185 11.72 -5.27 -13.13
C MET A 185 10.62 -5.83 -14.04
N PRO A 186 9.89 -6.87 -13.61
CA PRO A 186 8.84 -7.51 -14.42
C PRO A 186 7.62 -6.61 -14.68
N GLY A 187 7.45 -5.58 -13.86
CA GLY A 187 6.27 -4.73 -13.90
C GLY A 187 5.14 -5.23 -13.00
N PHE A 188 3.89 -4.95 -13.38
CA PHE A 188 2.73 -5.47 -12.64
C PHE A 188 2.60 -6.97 -12.87
N SER A 189 2.34 -7.71 -11.79
CA SER A 189 2.09 -9.15 -11.84
C SER A 189 0.94 -9.51 -10.90
N ASN A 190 0.10 -10.45 -11.33
CA ASN A 190 -0.89 -11.12 -10.48
C ASN A 190 -0.34 -12.37 -9.78
N ARG A 191 0.95 -12.67 -10.00
CA ARG A 191 1.69 -13.80 -9.40
C ARG A 191 2.60 -13.32 -8.26
N VAL A 192 2.12 -12.36 -7.47
CA VAL A 192 2.92 -11.73 -6.39
C VAL A 192 3.44 -12.77 -5.40
N TYR A 193 2.61 -13.72 -5.01
CA TYR A 193 2.97 -14.77 -4.06
C TYR A 193 4.13 -15.64 -4.55
N ASP A 194 4.11 -16.04 -5.81
CA ASP A 194 5.18 -16.85 -6.41
C ASP A 194 6.53 -16.10 -6.42
N TYR A 195 6.49 -14.79 -6.67
CA TYR A 195 7.70 -13.94 -6.58
C TYR A 195 8.19 -13.79 -5.13
N ILE A 196 7.28 -13.70 -4.16
CA ILE A 196 7.66 -13.66 -2.73
C ILE A 196 8.36 -14.96 -2.35
N ILE A 197 7.82 -16.14 -2.73
CA ILE A 197 8.43 -17.45 -2.48
C ILE A 197 9.82 -17.55 -3.14
N ALA A 198 9.97 -17.06 -4.37
CA ALA A 198 11.24 -17.08 -5.10
C ALA A 198 12.33 -16.21 -4.47
N SER A 199 11.95 -15.27 -3.58
CA SER A 199 12.85 -14.29 -2.97
C SER A 199 13.39 -14.76 -1.61
N ASP A 200 14.38 -14.04 -1.08
CA ASP A 200 14.99 -14.33 0.24
C ASP A 200 14.69 -13.24 1.27
N PHE A 201 14.44 -12.00 0.83
CA PHE A 201 14.20 -10.86 1.70
C PHE A 201 13.13 -9.94 1.10
N TYR A 202 12.33 -9.32 1.95
CA TYR A 202 11.44 -8.22 1.55
C TYR A 202 12.12 -6.87 1.87
N ILE A 203 11.96 -5.88 0.97
CA ILE A 203 12.49 -4.53 1.18
C ILE A 203 11.42 -3.47 0.93
N SER A 204 11.34 -2.48 1.82
CA SER A 204 10.51 -1.28 1.66
C SER A 204 11.23 -0.04 2.18
N ALA A 205 11.30 1.01 1.37
CA ALA A 205 11.86 2.32 1.71
C ALA A 205 10.76 3.41 1.79
N SER A 206 9.51 3.02 2.04
CA SER A 206 8.37 3.94 2.06
C SER A 206 8.52 5.05 3.11
N ASN A 207 8.13 6.28 2.75
CA ASN A 207 8.03 7.42 3.68
C ASN A 207 6.73 7.38 4.50
N THR A 208 5.68 6.77 3.95
CA THR A 208 4.38 6.67 4.59
C THR A 208 3.61 5.46 4.10
N GLU A 209 2.95 4.80 5.03
CA GLU A 209 2.05 3.65 4.80
C GLU A 209 0.89 3.72 5.79
N GLY A 210 -0.22 3.09 5.41
CA GLY A 210 -1.21 2.66 6.40
C GLY A 210 -0.76 1.33 7.03
N LEU A 211 -1.22 0.23 6.43
CA LEU A 211 -0.70 -1.11 6.68
C LEU A 211 -0.57 -1.79 5.31
N ALA A 212 0.66 -1.93 4.84
CA ALA A 212 0.95 -2.46 3.50
C ALA A 212 0.59 -3.96 3.42
N ASN A 213 -0.32 -4.32 2.51
CA ASN A 213 -0.70 -5.73 2.30
C ASN A 213 0.50 -6.58 1.89
N THR A 214 1.37 -6.07 1.02
CA THR A 214 2.57 -6.79 0.55
C THR A 214 3.57 -7.09 1.67
N LEU A 215 3.60 -6.25 2.71
CA LEU A 215 4.34 -6.53 3.94
C LEU A 215 3.75 -7.76 4.65
N LEU A 216 2.42 -7.78 4.86
CA LEU A 216 1.72 -8.91 5.51
C LEU A 216 1.83 -10.20 4.69
N GLU A 217 1.75 -10.10 3.36
CA GLU A 217 1.96 -11.20 2.44
C GLU A 217 3.37 -11.78 2.56
N SER A 218 4.40 -10.93 2.63
CA SER A 218 5.79 -11.37 2.82
C SER A 218 6.04 -11.96 4.21
N MET A 219 5.36 -11.43 5.25
CA MET A 219 5.38 -12.03 6.59
C MET A 219 4.76 -13.43 6.62
N SER A 220 3.69 -13.68 5.86
CA SER A 220 3.04 -15.00 5.81
C SER A 220 3.93 -16.08 5.20
N VAL A 221 4.92 -15.69 4.39
CA VAL A 221 5.96 -16.56 3.82
C VAL A 221 7.18 -16.65 4.73
N GLY A 222 7.27 -15.81 5.76
CA GLY A 222 8.41 -15.80 6.68
C GLY A 222 9.67 -15.14 6.13
N LEU A 223 9.56 -14.21 5.15
CA LEU A 223 10.71 -13.50 4.65
C LEU A 223 11.27 -12.54 5.71
N PRO A 224 12.59 -12.54 5.97
CA PRO A 224 13.26 -11.46 6.67
C PRO A 224 13.05 -10.11 5.94
N MET A 225 12.92 -9.02 6.68
CA MET A 225 12.50 -7.74 6.15
C MET A 225 13.51 -6.64 6.42
N LEU A 226 13.77 -5.82 5.40
CA LEU A 226 14.51 -4.56 5.51
C LEU A 226 13.51 -3.41 5.27
N LEU A 227 13.20 -2.65 6.30
CA LEU A 227 12.13 -1.68 6.30
C LEU A 227 12.63 -0.30 6.71
N SER A 228 12.10 0.76 6.07
CA SER A 228 12.27 2.12 6.57
C SER A 228 11.62 2.28 7.95
N ASP A 229 12.20 3.15 8.77
CA ASP A 229 11.76 3.38 10.14
C ASP A 229 10.57 4.36 10.20
N ILE A 230 9.37 3.84 9.88
CA ILE A 230 8.10 4.58 9.92
C ILE A 230 7.10 3.92 10.89
N PRO A 231 6.12 4.68 11.42
CA PRO A 231 5.16 4.16 12.42
C PRO A 231 4.44 2.89 11.98
N SER A 232 4.02 2.80 10.72
CA SER A 232 3.31 1.62 10.20
C SER A 232 4.18 0.38 10.12
N HIS A 233 5.48 0.51 9.84
CA HIS A 233 6.41 -0.62 9.87
C HIS A 233 6.70 -1.06 11.30
N ARG A 234 6.90 -0.11 12.24
CA ARG A 234 7.06 -0.43 13.66
C ARG A 234 5.85 -1.17 14.25
N ALA A 235 4.63 -0.79 13.83
CA ALA A 235 3.40 -1.39 14.34
C ALA A 235 3.23 -2.89 14.02
N VAL A 236 3.96 -3.44 13.05
CA VAL A 236 3.93 -4.87 12.69
C VAL A 236 5.17 -5.65 13.17
N MET A 237 6.19 -4.95 13.68
CA MET A 237 7.45 -5.56 14.15
C MET A 237 7.44 -5.83 15.66
N ASN A 238 6.43 -5.35 16.38
CA ASN A 238 6.17 -5.59 17.81
C ASN A 238 5.11 -6.69 17.93
#